data_13da6f7afd63a456e4d57a9136f5eb80
#
_entry.id   13da6f7afd63a456e4d57a9136f5eb80
#
_cell.length_a   1.000
_cell.length_b   1.000
_cell.length_c   1.000
_cell.angle_alpha   90.00
_cell.angle_beta   90.00
_cell.angle_gamma   90.00
#
_symmetry.space_group_name_H-M   'P 1'
#
loop_
_entity.id
_entity.type
_entity.pdbx_description
1 polymer ?
#
loop_
_entity_poly.entity_id
_entity_poly.type
_entity_poly.pdbx_seq_one_letter_code
_entity_poly.pdbx_strand_id
1 'polypeptide(L)'
;MNKQVSAPHPWVTAYPEGIEWDTAIDTTPVHEQLLASCAKMGDATALDFLGATTSFRRLGEQVNALAGALQSELGVKKGDRVALLMPNTPF
;
A
#
# COMPACT_ATOMS: atom_id res chain seq x y z
N MET A 1 24.82 -12.21 5.28
CA MET A 1 24.50 -11.92 3.89
C MET A 1 25.52 -10.95 3.32
N ASN A 2 26.04 -11.31 2.22
CA ASN A 2 27.11 -10.54 1.59
C ASN A 2 26.51 -9.34 0.85
N LYS A 3 26.76 -8.15 1.34
CA LYS A 3 26.42 -6.94 0.60
C LYS A 3 27.42 -6.81 -0.54
N GLN A 4 27.02 -7.22 -1.69
CA GLN A 4 27.78 -7.00 -2.89
C GLN A 4 27.65 -5.55 -3.32
N VAL A 5 28.42 -4.71 -2.73
CA VAL A 5 28.62 -3.37 -3.28
C VAL A 5 29.80 -3.46 -4.21
N SER A 6 29.56 -3.86 -5.43
CA SER A 6 30.61 -4.03 -6.42
C SER A 6 31.24 -2.71 -6.82
N ALA A 7 30.50 -1.62 -6.82
CA ALA A 7 30.98 -0.26 -7.04
C ALA A 7 30.05 0.71 -6.31
N PRO A 8 30.59 1.77 -5.68
CA PRO A 8 29.74 2.78 -5.09
C PRO A 8 28.94 3.47 -6.20
N HIS A 9 27.62 3.50 -6.01
CA HIS A 9 26.76 4.26 -6.90
C HIS A 9 27.01 5.74 -6.67
N PRO A 10 27.12 6.57 -7.71
CA PRO A 10 27.47 7.98 -7.54
C PRO A 10 26.44 8.78 -6.75
N TRP A 11 25.19 8.32 -6.68
CA TRP A 11 24.13 9.00 -5.96
C TRP A 11 24.11 8.74 -4.45
N VAL A 12 24.84 7.74 -3.97
CA VAL A 12 24.81 7.36 -2.54
C VAL A 12 25.30 8.50 -1.64
N THR A 13 26.25 9.27 -2.09
CA THR A 13 26.79 10.41 -1.33
C THR A 13 25.83 11.59 -1.26
N ALA A 14 24.79 11.61 -2.11
CA ALA A 14 23.78 12.66 -2.12
C ALA A 14 22.62 12.38 -1.15
N TYR A 15 22.63 11.26 -0.46
CA TYR A 15 21.58 10.89 0.49
C TYR A 15 21.64 11.80 1.72
N PRO A 16 20.48 12.24 2.22
CA PRO A 16 20.42 12.98 3.47
C PRO A 16 20.98 12.19 4.63
N GLU A 17 21.46 12.89 5.66
CA GLU A 17 21.88 12.28 6.90
C GLU A 17 20.74 11.45 7.50
N GLY A 18 21.06 10.24 7.97
CA GLY A 18 20.07 9.31 8.53
C GLY A 18 19.33 8.45 7.52
N ILE A 19 19.54 8.68 6.23
CA ILE A 19 18.97 7.84 5.16
C ILE A 19 20.09 7.01 4.54
N GLU A 20 19.91 5.71 4.54
CA GLU A 20 20.91 4.80 3.99
C GLU A 20 20.42 4.16 2.69
N TRP A 21 21.34 4.02 1.74
CA TRP A 21 21.06 3.38 0.45
C TRP A 21 20.51 1.97 0.59
N ASP A 22 21.00 1.23 1.56
CA ASP A 22 20.72 -0.18 1.76
C ASP A 22 19.74 -0.44 2.93
N THR A 23 18.90 0.53 3.24
CA THR A 23 17.85 0.37 4.24
C THR A 23 17.02 -0.88 3.94
N ALA A 24 16.81 -1.70 4.96
CA ALA A 24 15.97 -2.88 4.83
C ALA A 24 14.52 -2.49 4.47
N ILE A 25 13.97 -3.14 3.46
CA ILE A 25 12.61 -2.88 3.01
C ILE A 25 11.68 -3.90 3.67
N ASP A 26 10.59 -3.41 4.23
CA ASP A 26 9.54 -4.26 4.76
C ASP A 26 8.88 -5.02 3.61
N THR A 27 8.87 -6.34 3.69
CA THR A 27 8.29 -7.23 2.68
C THR A 27 6.86 -7.66 2.99
N THR A 28 6.25 -7.09 4.03
CA THR A 28 4.85 -7.35 4.35
C THR A 28 3.97 -6.94 3.16
N PRO A 29 3.05 -7.79 2.70
CA PRO A 29 2.16 -7.44 1.60
C PRO A 29 1.38 -6.15 1.89
N VAL A 30 1.16 -5.34 0.85
CA VAL A 30 0.54 -4.02 0.98
C VAL A 30 -0.85 -4.10 1.62
N HIS A 31 -1.65 -5.09 1.25
CA HIS A 31 -2.98 -5.26 1.82
C HIS A 31 -2.97 -5.58 3.32
N GLU A 32 -1.97 -6.30 3.80
CA GLU A 32 -1.81 -6.58 5.24
C GLU A 32 -1.45 -5.31 6.00
N GLN A 33 -0.59 -4.48 5.44
CA GLN A 33 -0.24 -3.18 6.03
C GLN A 33 -1.47 -2.28 6.13
N LEU A 34 -2.29 -2.23 5.08
CA LEU A 34 -3.52 -1.45 5.08
C LEU A 34 -4.51 -1.94 6.13
N LEU A 35 -4.75 -3.25 6.18
CA LEU A 35 -5.70 -3.82 7.15
C LEU A 35 -5.23 -3.62 8.60
N ALA A 36 -3.94 -3.73 8.86
CA ALA A 36 -3.37 -3.42 10.17
C ALA A 36 -3.59 -1.95 10.55
N SER A 37 -3.40 -1.03 9.62
CA SER A 37 -3.68 0.39 9.83
C SER A 37 -5.15 0.65 10.09
N CYS A 38 -6.04 0.00 9.35
CA CYS A 38 -7.49 0.11 9.55
C CYS A 38 -7.91 -0.37 10.95
N ALA A 39 -7.34 -1.48 11.42
CA ALA A 39 -7.61 -1.99 12.75
C ALA A 39 -7.08 -1.06 13.85
N LYS A 40 -5.90 -0.47 13.63
CA LYS A 40 -5.26 0.42 14.60
C LYS A 40 -5.94 1.80 14.68
N MET A 41 -6.27 2.37 13.54
CA MET A 41 -6.76 3.74 13.44
C MET A 41 -8.28 3.88 13.60
N GLY A 42 -9.03 2.81 13.34
CA GLY A 42 -10.47 2.73 13.62
C GLY A 42 -11.28 3.87 13.01
N ASP A 43 -11.82 4.73 13.84
CA ASP A 43 -12.71 5.82 13.43
C ASP A 43 -11.97 7.08 12.94
N ALA A 44 -10.64 7.09 12.96
CA ALA A 44 -9.90 8.21 12.39
C ALA A 44 -10.15 8.32 10.88
N THR A 45 -10.09 9.52 10.36
CA THR A 45 -10.29 9.78 8.93
C THR A 45 -9.13 9.24 8.11
N ALA A 46 -9.44 8.38 7.15
CA ALA A 46 -8.48 7.84 6.18
C ALA A 46 -8.49 8.64 4.88
N LEU A 47 -9.67 9.02 4.41
CA LEU A 47 -9.86 9.74 3.15
C LEU A 47 -10.75 10.95 3.38
N ASP A 48 -10.40 12.05 2.74
CA ASP A 48 -11.22 13.25 2.67
C ASP A 48 -11.26 13.72 1.21
N PHE A 49 -12.43 13.63 0.61
CA PHE A 49 -12.64 14.07 -0.77
C PHE A 49 -13.75 15.13 -0.78
N LEU A 50 -13.34 16.38 -0.95
CA LEU A 50 -14.24 17.52 -1.01
C LEU A 50 -15.16 17.60 0.23
N GLY A 51 -14.65 17.28 1.40
CA GLY A 51 -15.39 17.28 2.66
C GLY A 51 -16.14 15.97 2.98
N ALA A 52 -16.23 15.04 2.04
CA ALA A 52 -16.76 13.71 2.31
C ALA A 52 -15.64 12.83 2.87
N THR A 53 -15.77 12.42 4.12
CA THR A 53 -14.75 11.66 4.82
C THR A 53 -15.08 10.17 4.89
N THR A 54 -14.02 9.34 4.84
CA THR A 54 -14.12 7.89 5.06
C THR A 54 -13.16 7.51 6.18
N SER A 55 -13.66 6.81 7.18
CA SER A 55 -12.81 6.33 8.28
C SER A 55 -11.94 5.16 7.84
N PHE A 56 -10.87 4.87 8.59
CA PHE A 56 -10.06 3.68 8.35
C PHE A 56 -10.89 2.39 8.48
N ARG A 57 -11.80 2.32 9.44
CA ARG A 57 -12.70 1.17 9.58
C ARG A 57 -13.53 0.95 8.33
N ARG A 58 -14.17 2.00 7.85
CA ARG A 58 -14.99 1.94 6.63
C ARG A 58 -14.17 1.58 5.41
N LEU A 59 -12.98 2.13 5.29
CA LEU A 59 -12.06 1.80 4.20
C LEU A 59 -11.70 0.32 4.22
N GLY A 60 -11.37 -0.24 5.38
CA GLY A 60 -11.09 -1.67 5.54
C GLY A 60 -12.25 -2.56 5.13
N GLU A 61 -13.48 -2.19 5.50
CA GLU A 61 -14.69 -2.91 5.09
C GLU A 61 -14.87 -2.87 3.57
N GLN A 62 -14.66 -1.72 2.95
CA GLN A 62 -14.77 -1.55 1.50
C GLN A 62 -13.71 -2.36 0.75
N VAL A 63 -12.48 -2.36 1.25
CA VAL A 63 -11.39 -3.15 0.65
C VAL A 63 -11.72 -4.64 0.70
N ASN A 64 -12.17 -5.14 1.83
CA ASN A 64 -12.54 -6.54 1.97
C ASN A 64 -13.74 -6.92 1.10
N ALA A 65 -14.73 -6.04 0.99
CA ALA A 65 -15.90 -6.27 0.13
C ALA A 65 -15.50 -6.35 -1.35
N LEU A 66 -14.65 -5.42 -1.81
CA LEU A 66 -14.17 -5.43 -3.19
C LEU A 66 -13.30 -6.65 -3.47
N ALA A 67 -12.40 -7.00 -2.57
CA ALA A 67 -11.57 -8.19 -2.72
C ALA A 67 -12.42 -9.46 -2.83
N GLY A 68 -13.45 -9.58 -1.99
CA GLY A 68 -14.38 -10.70 -2.05
C GLY A 68 -15.12 -10.77 -3.39
N ALA A 69 -15.60 -9.64 -3.90
CA ALA A 69 -16.29 -9.58 -5.19
C ALA A 69 -15.36 -9.94 -6.36
N LEU A 70 -14.13 -9.43 -6.36
CA LEU A 70 -13.13 -9.76 -7.38
C LEU A 70 -12.85 -11.26 -7.41
N GLN A 71 -12.76 -11.90 -6.26
CA GLN A 71 -12.47 -13.33 -6.15
C GLN A 71 -13.67 -14.21 -6.49
N SER A 72 -14.84 -13.90 -5.94
CA SER A 72 -16.01 -14.77 -6.06
C SER A 72 -16.83 -14.52 -7.32
N GLU A 73 -17.00 -13.28 -7.74
CA GLU A 73 -17.83 -12.93 -8.89
C GLU A 73 -17.05 -12.85 -10.20
N LEU A 74 -15.82 -12.31 -10.15
CA LEU A 74 -14.99 -12.13 -11.33
C LEU A 74 -13.89 -13.17 -11.47
N GLY A 75 -13.73 -14.05 -10.48
CA GLY A 75 -12.78 -15.15 -10.55
C GLY A 75 -11.31 -14.73 -10.57
N VAL A 76 -10.98 -13.55 -10.05
CA VAL A 76 -9.59 -13.08 -9.99
C VAL A 76 -8.76 -13.97 -9.07
N LYS A 77 -7.61 -14.42 -9.56
CA LYS A 77 -6.71 -15.34 -8.87
C LYS A 77 -5.32 -14.76 -8.77
N LYS A 78 -4.51 -15.36 -7.92
CA LYS A 78 -3.08 -15.02 -7.82
C LYS A 78 -2.42 -15.11 -9.19
N GLY A 79 -1.68 -14.07 -9.54
CA GLY A 79 -1.00 -13.96 -10.83
C GLY A 79 -1.81 -13.26 -11.91
N ASP A 80 -3.10 -13.03 -11.69
CA ASP A 80 -3.92 -12.28 -12.63
C ASP A 80 -3.52 -10.80 -12.65
N ARG A 81 -3.71 -10.19 -13.79
CA ARG A 81 -3.45 -8.77 -14.00
C ARG A 81 -4.76 -8.02 -14.02
N VAL A 82 -4.84 -6.97 -13.22
CA VAL A 82 -6.01 -6.07 -13.16
C VAL A 82 -5.55 -4.67 -13.54
N ALA A 83 -6.18 -4.10 -14.55
CA ALA A 83 -5.90 -2.73 -14.97
C ALA A 83 -6.77 -1.75 -14.18
N LEU A 84 -6.16 -0.68 -13.68
CA LEU A 84 -6.87 0.44 -13.05
C LEU A 84 -6.87 1.62 -14.01
N LEU A 85 -8.05 2.02 -14.46
CA LEU A 85 -8.24 3.17 -15.34
C LEU A 85 -9.31 4.06 -14.73
N MET A 86 -8.92 4.85 -13.76
CA MET A 86 -9.84 5.69 -12.99
C MET A 86 -9.14 6.97 -12.51
N PRO A 87 -9.89 8.06 -12.27
CA PRO A 87 -9.33 9.27 -11.68
C PRO A 87 -8.98 9.05 -10.20
N ASN A 88 -8.26 10.01 -9.62
CA ASN A 88 -7.89 10.00 -8.21
C ASN A 88 -9.08 10.42 -7.34
N THR A 89 -10.05 9.54 -7.19
CA THR A 89 -11.22 9.72 -6.34
C THR A 89 -11.46 8.45 -5.54
N PRO A 90 -12.21 8.52 -4.44
CA PRO A 90 -12.59 7.33 -3.68
C PRO A 90 -13.76 6.54 -4.30
N PHE A 91 -14.27 6.94 -5.46
CA PHE A 91 -15.42 6.32 -6.15
C PHE A 91 -15.00 5.50 -7.35
#